data_d8be155eda35ff1f56c49d51ce737ae2
#
_entry.id   d8be155eda35ff1f56c49d51ce737ae2
#
_cell.length_a   1.000
_cell.length_b   1.000
_cell.length_c   1.000
_cell.angle_alpha   90.00
_cell.angle_beta   90.00
_cell.angle_gamma   90.00
#
_symmetry.space_group_name_H-M   'P 1'
#
loop_
_entity.id
_entity.type
_entity.pdbx_description
1 polymer ?
#
loop_
_entity_poly.entity_id
_entity_poly.type
_entity_poly.pdbx_seq_one_letter_code
_entity_poly.pdbx_strand_id
1 'polypeptide(L)'
;MSFDLETSPTEPVIVARSLGKSYRLFESPGDRLKQLLWGRWKQYSREFQALNDVNFEIYRGEVVGLIGRNGAGKSTLLQMVCGTLMPSSGSLEVRGRVAALLELGAGFSPDFSGLENVYMNAAILGLSRSEVDAKLDDILAFADIGDFIRQPVKTYSSGMFMRLAFSVATSVEPDILVIDEALSVGDGAFARKSFDRIMALKDRGATILFCSHAMYHVQALCSRAIWMENGKARMIDSAAHVTSAYETSLVMETTDHHQSVSSAVVSSGEVPDSLDVAVDIAARIVPSGTAVLSRVEAFADGVSGRELAIHSGRTCLLLRVHFASDPELPCPSVAVGFAHANGMVVSSAGSANDGVVLKRDAAGFGFVELTFERLPLLKGDYTVSVILGCERGLHVYEVMERVIQLRVVQQDLEQGLVKMPHRWTIE
;
A
#
# COMPACT_ATOMS: atom_id res chain seq x y z
N MET A 1 23.87 23.75 -19.91
CA MET A 1 22.52 24.34 -19.83
C MET A 1 21.90 23.83 -18.56
N SER A 2 21.78 24.71 -17.60
CA SER A 2 21.30 24.46 -16.24
C SER A 2 19.82 24.11 -16.27
N PHE A 3 19.45 22.98 -15.67
CA PHE A 3 18.07 22.71 -15.26
C PHE A 3 17.96 23.01 -13.76
N ASP A 4 17.90 24.29 -13.44
CA ASP A 4 17.37 24.77 -12.18
C ASP A 4 15.87 24.97 -12.35
N LEU A 5 15.09 24.07 -11.79
CA LEU A 5 13.70 24.32 -11.41
C LEU A 5 13.40 23.53 -10.14
N GLU A 6 14.11 23.86 -9.05
CA GLU A 6 13.61 23.69 -7.70
C GLU A 6 12.49 24.71 -7.47
N THR A 7 11.25 24.34 -7.80
CA THR A 7 10.10 25.00 -7.18
C THR A 7 9.95 24.39 -5.80
N SER A 8 10.67 24.93 -4.84
CA SER A 8 10.44 24.69 -3.41
C SER A 8 8.96 24.96 -3.11
N PRO A 9 8.24 24.05 -2.46
CA PRO A 9 6.88 24.30 -2.03
C PRO A 9 6.89 25.46 -1.04
N THR A 10 6.36 26.62 -1.45
CA THR A 10 6.55 27.88 -0.75
C THR A 10 5.59 28.10 0.44
N GLU A 11 4.56 27.25 0.60
CA GLU A 11 3.57 27.43 1.67
C GLU A 11 3.13 26.10 2.30
N PRO A 12 3.27 25.94 3.64
CA PRO A 12 2.78 24.76 4.33
C PRO A 12 1.25 24.79 4.40
N VAL A 13 0.62 23.67 4.05
CA VAL A 13 -0.84 23.48 4.10
C VAL A 13 -1.29 22.69 5.32
N ILE A 14 -0.40 21.90 5.93
CA ILE A 14 -0.62 21.24 7.23
C ILE A 14 0.56 21.56 8.13
N VAL A 15 0.30 22.14 9.31
CA VAL A 15 1.32 22.49 10.31
C VAL A 15 0.89 21.95 11.66
N ALA A 16 1.67 21.04 12.22
CA ALA A 16 1.51 20.52 13.57
C ALA A 16 2.62 21.06 14.49
N ARG A 17 2.24 21.63 15.62
CA ARG A 17 3.18 22.16 16.61
C ARG A 17 2.86 21.61 18.00
N SER A 18 3.80 20.86 18.55
CA SER A 18 3.68 20.18 19.86
C SER A 18 2.33 19.47 20.03
N LEU A 19 1.88 18.83 18.95
CA LEU A 19 0.55 18.25 18.85
C LEU A 19 0.44 17.05 19.77
N GLY A 20 -0.57 17.07 20.66
CA GLY A 20 -0.84 15.99 21.58
C GLY A 20 -2.32 15.64 21.69
N LYS A 21 -2.58 14.36 21.92
CA LYS A 21 -3.92 13.84 22.18
C LYS A 21 -3.91 12.85 23.31
N SER A 22 -4.70 13.12 24.33
CA SER A 22 -4.92 12.22 25.45
C SER A 22 -6.39 11.80 25.54
N TYR A 23 -6.62 10.57 25.98
CA TYR A 23 -7.94 10.00 26.25
C TYR A 23 -8.02 9.59 27.71
N ARG A 24 -9.15 9.87 28.35
CA ARG A 24 -9.44 9.38 29.69
C ARG A 24 -10.15 8.05 29.62
N LEU A 25 -9.47 7.00 30.01
CA LEU A 25 -10.01 5.66 30.08
C LEU A 25 -10.58 5.41 31.49
N PHE A 26 -11.81 4.94 31.56
CA PHE A 26 -12.50 4.56 32.79
C PHE A 26 -12.64 3.04 32.82
N GLU A 27 -12.29 2.38 33.93
CA GLU A 27 -12.38 0.93 34.07
C GLU A 27 -13.84 0.46 34.20
N SER A 28 -14.71 1.32 34.72
CA SER A 28 -16.14 1.04 34.81
C SER A 28 -17.00 2.26 34.48
N PRO A 29 -18.25 2.09 34.00
CA PRO A 29 -19.18 3.20 33.78
C PRO A 29 -19.42 4.05 35.03
N GLY A 30 -19.37 3.45 36.21
CA GLY A 30 -19.52 4.14 37.50
C GLY A 30 -18.33 5.07 37.83
N ASP A 31 -17.15 4.79 37.31
CA ASP A 31 -15.97 5.63 37.56
C ASP A 31 -16.05 6.97 36.86
N ARG A 32 -16.77 7.03 35.74
CA ARG A 32 -17.07 8.29 35.05
C ARG A 32 -17.92 9.21 35.92
N LEU A 33 -18.91 8.65 36.63
CA LEU A 33 -19.75 9.39 37.57
C LEU A 33 -18.97 9.79 38.82
N LYS A 34 -18.14 8.88 39.37
CA LYS A 34 -17.25 9.19 40.50
C LYS A 34 -16.24 10.28 40.14
N GLN A 35 -15.69 10.26 38.93
CA GLN A 35 -14.79 11.30 38.45
C GLN A 35 -15.50 12.66 38.38
N LEU A 36 -16.78 12.70 38.01
CA LEU A 36 -17.57 13.93 38.01
C LEU A 36 -17.81 14.49 39.42
N LEU A 37 -18.11 13.62 40.38
CA LEU A 37 -18.48 14.00 41.76
C LEU A 37 -17.26 14.20 42.66
N TRP A 38 -16.25 13.36 42.57
CA TRP A 38 -15.08 13.33 43.45
C TRP A 38 -13.74 13.47 42.74
N GLY A 39 -13.72 13.78 41.46
CA GLY A 39 -12.50 13.90 40.65
C GLY A 39 -11.52 14.97 41.11
N ARG A 40 -11.98 15.88 41.99
CA ARG A 40 -11.12 16.90 42.62
C ARG A 40 -10.22 16.32 43.73
N TRP A 41 -10.59 15.14 44.26
CA TRP A 41 -9.94 14.50 45.42
C TRP A 41 -9.21 13.21 45.05
N LYS A 42 -9.73 12.50 44.06
CA LYS A 42 -9.17 11.23 43.57
C LYS A 42 -9.41 11.06 42.06
N GLN A 43 -8.36 10.66 41.36
CA GLN A 43 -8.44 10.35 39.93
C GLN A 43 -8.99 8.93 39.73
N TYR A 44 -10.10 8.81 39.01
CA TYR A 44 -10.78 7.54 38.69
C TYR A 44 -10.62 7.16 37.22
N SER A 45 -9.77 7.87 36.47
CA SER A 45 -9.47 7.61 35.07
C SER A 45 -7.97 7.43 34.89
N ARG A 46 -7.59 6.53 33.98
CA ARG A 46 -6.24 6.42 33.47
C ARG A 46 -6.13 7.29 32.23
N GLU A 47 -5.11 8.13 32.16
CA GLU A 47 -4.83 8.89 30.96
C GLU A 47 -4.00 8.04 29.99
N PHE A 48 -4.52 7.89 28.77
CA PHE A 48 -3.84 7.24 27.65
C PHE A 48 -3.45 8.32 26.64
N GLN A 49 -2.15 8.48 26.42
CA GLN A 49 -1.60 9.46 25.51
C GLN A 49 -1.42 8.83 24.14
N ALA A 50 -2.30 9.16 23.20
CA ALA A 50 -2.28 8.65 21.85
C ALA A 50 -1.31 9.40 20.94
N LEU A 51 -1.15 10.71 21.18
CA LEU A 51 -0.14 11.55 20.53
C LEU A 51 0.56 12.40 21.58
N ASN A 52 1.87 12.60 21.43
CA ASN A 52 2.71 13.32 22.37
C ASN A 52 3.78 14.11 21.62
N ASP A 53 3.66 15.44 21.65
CA ASP A 53 4.63 16.39 21.10
C ASP A 53 5.01 16.09 19.63
N VAL A 54 4.01 15.90 18.77
CA VAL A 54 4.21 15.66 17.33
C VAL A 54 4.36 16.99 16.61
N ASN A 55 5.45 17.13 15.86
CA ASN A 55 5.81 18.34 15.12
C ASN A 55 6.12 17.97 13.68
N PHE A 56 5.41 18.57 12.70
CA PHE A 56 5.70 18.42 11.27
C PHE A 56 5.01 19.49 10.44
N GLU A 57 5.50 19.66 9.20
CA GLU A 57 4.92 20.52 8.17
C GLU A 57 4.78 19.72 6.87
N ILE A 58 3.66 19.90 6.17
CA ILE A 58 3.42 19.36 4.84
C ILE A 58 3.09 20.52 3.90
N TYR A 59 3.74 20.52 2.76
CA TYR A 59 3.65 21.59 1.78
C TYR A 59 2.67 21.25 0.67
N ARG A 60 2.17 22.29 -0.02
CA ARG A 60 1.21 22.12 -1.13
C ARG A 60 1.78 21.22 -2.23
N GLY A 61 0.97 20.25 -2.69
CA GLY A 61 1.35 19.29 -3.73
C GLY A 61 2.30 18.17 -3.28
N GLU A 62 2.68 18.16 -1.99
CA GLU A 62 3.54 17.12 -1.43
C GLU A 62 2.75 15.84 -1.17
N VAL A 63 3.37 14.68 -1.44
CA VAL A 63 2.83 13.37 -1.06
C VAL A 63 3.65 12.82 0.10
N VAL A 64 3.05 12.75 1.28
CA VAL A 64 3.72 12.34 2.52
C VAL A 64 3.16 11.02 3.01
N GLY A 65 4.04 10.05 3.22
CA GLY A 65 3.71 8.75 3.81
C GLY A 65 3.60 8.82 5.34
N LEU A 66 2.63 8.15 5.92
CA LEU A 66 2.49 7.98 7.37
C LEU A 66 2.64 6.49 7.70
N ILE A 67 3.74 6.11 8.34
CA ILE A 67 4.05 4.72 8.66
C ILE A 67 4.21 4.50 10.16
N GLY A 68 4.14 3.26 10.60
CA GLY A 68 4.30 2.86 11.99
C GLY A 68 3.39 1.70 12.36
N ARG A 69 3.65 1.07 13.50
CA ARG A 69 2.87 -0.08 14.00
C ARG A 69 1.43 0.29 14.36
N ASN A 70 0.59 -0.73 14.52
CA ASN A 70 -0.75 -0.54 15.06
C ASN A 70 -0.66 0.04 16.49
N GLY A 71 -1.51 1.04 16.77
CA GLY A 71 -1.45 1.77 18.04
C GLY A 71 -0.39 2.89 18.11
N ALA A 72 0.40 3.14 17.06
CA ALA A 72 1.39 4.22 17.03
C ALA A 72 0.80 5.65 17.01
N GLY A 73 -0.53 5.77 16.83
CA GLY A 73 -1.22 7.06 16.79
C GLY A 73 -1.57 7.57 15.39
N LYS A 74 -1.31 6.77 14.33
CA LYS A 74 -1.58 7.15 12.93
C LYS A 74 -3.03 7.61 12.69
N SER A 75 -4.01 6.75 12.99
CA SER A 75 -5.43 7.06 12.78
C SER A 75 -5.89 8.28 13.62
N THR A 76 -5.35 8.44 14.83
CA THR A 76 -5.62 9.63 15.65
C THR A 76 -5.11 10.90 14.97
N LEU A 77 -3.90 10.88 14.41
CA LEU A 77 -3.34 11.99 13.66
C LEU A 77 -4.17 12.30 12.41
N LEU A 78 -4.53 11.28 11.64
CA LEU A 78 -5.35 11.45 10.44
C LEU A 78 -6.73 12.04 10.73
N GLN A 79 -7.41 11.57 11.79
CA GLN A 79 -8.69 12.14 12.24
C GLN A 79 -8.57 13.62 12.65
N MET A 80 -7.45 13.99 13.22
CA MET A 80 -7.20 15.40 13.58
C MET A 80 -6.97 16.25 12.32
N VAL A 81 -6.23 15.75 11.34
CA VAL A 81 -6.05 16.43 10.04
C VAL A 81 -7.39 16.60 9.31
N CYS A 82 -8.27 15.60 9.39
CA CYS A 82 -9.62 15.65 8.84
C CYS A 82 -10.59 16.55 9.64
N GLY A 83 -10.17 17.07 10.81
CA GLY A 83 -11.01 17.93 11.65
C GLY A 83 -12.10 17.18 12.44
N THR A 84 -12.14 15.84 12.39
CA THR A 84 -13.11 15.03 13.14
C THR A 84 -12.70 14.86 14.61
N LEU A 85 -11.44 15.13 14.94
CA LEU A 85 -10.90 15.02 16.28
C LEU A 85 -10.10 16.28 16.65
N MET A 86 -10.39 16.86 17.81
CA MET A 86 -9.65 18.04 18.32
C MET A 86 -8.42 17.64 19.14
N PRO A 87 -7.30 18.39 19.05
CA PRO A 87 -6.13 18.17 19.89
C PRO A 87 -6.43 18.38 21.38
N SER A 88 -5.69 17.70 22.27
CA SER A 88 -5.69 17.94 23.71
C SER A 88 -4.64 18.97 24.11
N SER A 89 -3.56 19.10 23.34
CA SER A 89 -2.47 20.07 23.52
C SER A 89 -1.83 20.40 22.18
N GLY A 90 -1.13 21.51 22.12
CA GLY A 90 -0.49 22.01 20.91
C GLY A 90 -1.50 22.60 19.91
N SER A 91 -1.08 22.69 18.65
CA SER A 91 -1.92 23.22 17.58
C SER A 91 -1.75 22.42 16.29
N LEU A 92 -2.82 22.35 15.52
CA LEU A 92 -2.83 21.81 14.16
C LEU A 92 -3.55 22.81 13.25
N GLU A 93 -2.85 23.31 12.27
CA GLU A 93 -3.40 24.18 11.22
C GLU A 93 -3.51 23.38 9.94
N VAL A 94 -4.69 23.37 9.33
CA VAL A 94 -4.96 22.72 8.03
C VAL A 94 -5.60 23.76 7.13
N ARG A 95 -5.01 23.99 5.96
CA ARG A 95 -5.45 25.03 5.02
C ARG A 95 -5.86 24.41 3.70
N GLY A 96 -7.10 24.58 3.33
CA GLY A 96 -7.70 24.03 2.11
C GLY A 96 -8.80 23.02 2.39
N ARG A 97 -9.39 22.52 1.32
CA ARG A 97 -10.45 21.53 1.36
C ARG A 97 -9.87 20.13 1.55
N VAL A 98 -10.27 19.47 2.62
CA VAL A 98 -9.81 18.10 2.95
C VAL A 98 -10.86 17.09 2.52
N ALA A 99 -10.45 16.08 1.76
CA ALA A 99 -11.22 14.86 1.57
C ALA A 99 -10.51 13.68 2.23
N ALA A 100 -11.26 12.87 2.97
CA ALA A 100 -10.73 11.72 3.67
C ALA A 100 -11.32 10.42 3.11
N LEU A 101 -10.44 9.50 2.77
CA LEU A 101 -10.84 8.13 2.42
C LEU A 101 -10.78 7.18 3.63
N LEU A 102 -10.53 7.71 4.83
CA LEU A 102 -10.48 6.97 6.11
C LEU A 102 -11.83 6.35 6.50
N GLU A 103 -12.88 7.12 6.30
CA GLU A 103 -14.23 6.78 6.71
C GLU A 103 -15.15 6.96 5.50
N LEU A 104 -14.88 6.19 4.43
CA LEU A 104 -15.69 6.25 3.22
C LEU A 104 -17.18 6.05 3.56
N GLY A 105 -18.00 7.04 3.18
CA GLY A 105 -19.43 7.05 3.49
C GLY A 105 -19.78 7.56 4.90
N ALA A 106 -18.82 8.07 5.67
CA ALA A 106 -19.14 8.86 6.86
C ALA A 106 -20.02 10.05 6.45
N GLY A 107 -21.19 10.14 7.06
CA GLY A 107 -22.21 11.11 6.69
C GLY A 107 -23.26 10.59 5.69
N PHE A 108 -23.16 9.36 5.18
CA PHE A 108 -24.25 8.75 4.44
C PHE A 108 -25.40 8.38 5.38
N SER A 109 -26.61 8.76 5.00
CA SER A 109 -27.84 8.33 5.68
C SER A 109 -28.34 7.02 5.05
N PRO A 110 -28.47 5.93 5.83
CA PRO A 110 -28.91 4.63 5.31
C PRO A 110 -30.30 4.66 4.66
N ASP A 111 -31.16 5.56 5.11
CA ASP A 111 -32.56 5.65 4.65
C ASP A 111 -32.72 6.52 3.40
N PHE A 112 -31.71 7.29 3.04
CA PHE A 112 -31.72 8.13 1.84
C PHE A 112 -31.24 7.33 0.62
N SER A 113 -31.71 7.73 -0.56
CA SER A 113 -31.20 7.20 -1.82
C SER A 113 -29.72 7.53 -2.02
N GLY A 114 -29.05 6.79 -2.91
CA GLY A 114 -27.68 7.12 -3.27
C GLY A 114 -27.54 8.54 -3.80
N LEU A 115 -28.50 9.00 -4.62
CA LEU A 115 -28.48 10.35 -5.16
C LEU A 115 -28.59 11.44 -4.06
N GLU A 116 -29.48 11.26 -3.09
CA GLU A 116 -29.59 12.18 -1.96
C GLU A 116 -28.31 12.19 -1.12
N ASN A 117 -27.69 11.03 -0.92
CA ASN A 117 -26.41 10.92 -0.25
C ASN A 117 -25.27 11.60 -1.01
N VAL A 118 -25.26 11.56 -2.36
CA VAL A 118 -24.30 12.32 -3.17
C VAL A 118 -24.36 13.80 -2.84
N TYR A 119 -25.56 14.41 -2.90
CA TYR A 119 -25.73 15.83 -2.61
C TYR A 119 -25.38 16.18 -1.16
N MET A 120 -25.83 15.35 -0.22
CA MET A 120 -25.57 15.59 1.20
C MET A 120 -24.08 15.50 1.53
N ASN A 121 -23.39 14.46 1.05
CA ASN A 121 -21.97 14.25 1.34
C ASN A 121 -21.10 15.29 0.62
N ALA A 122 -21.40 15.61 -0.63
CA ALA A 122 -20.71 16.67 -1.36
C ALA A 122 -20.86 18.05 -0.68
N ALA A 123 -22.04 18.35 -0.11
CA ALA A 123 -22.25 19.57 0.66
C ALA A 123 -21.42 19.59 1.96
N ILE A 124 -21.29 18.44 2.66
CA ILE A 124 -20.41 18.28 3.83
C ILE A 124 -18.94 18.55 3.44
N LEU A 125 -18.54 18.10 2.24
CA LEU A 125 -17.21 18.34 1.69
C LEU A 125 -17.03 19.75 1.11
N GLY A 126 -18.05 20.62 1.21
CA GLY A 126 -17.99 22.04 0.86
C GLY A 126 -18.32 22.37 -0.58
N LEU A 127 -18.97 21.47 -1.35
CA LEU A 127 -19.50 21.78 -2.68
C LEU A 127 -20.87 22.44 -2.60
N SER A 128 -21.09 23.45 -3.41
CA SER A 128 -22.42 24.00 -3.69
C SER A 128 -23.24 23.02 -4.56
N ARG A 129 -24.56 23.18 -4.53
CA ARG A 129 -25.46 22.34 -5.36
C ARG A 129 -25.12 22.42 -6.85
N SER A 130 -24.82 23.61 -7.36
CA SER A 130 -24.45 23.81 -8.78
C SER A 130 -23.13 23.10 -9.15
N GLU A 131 -22.16 23.04 -8.24
CA GLU A 131 -20.91 22.29 -8.46
C GLU A 131 -21.18 20.78 -8.46
N VAL A 132 -22.10 20.30 -7.60
CA VAL A 132 -22.52 18.89 -7.60
C VAL A 132 -23.23 18.53 -8.89
N ASP A 133 -24.20 19.38 -9.34
CA ASP A 133 -24.92 19.17 -10.60
C ASP A 133 -23.96 19.06 -11.79
N ALA A 134 -22.92 19.89 -11.84
CA ALA A 134 -21.88 19.86 -12.89
C ALA A 134 -21.00 18.60 -12.89
N LYS A 135 -20.85 17.94 -11.74
CA LYS A 135 -20.01 16.74 -11.55
C LYS A 135 -20.81 15.45 -11.43
N LEU A 136 -22.14 15.53 -11.41
CA LEU A 136 -23.01 14.40 -11.10
C LEU A 136 -22.82 13.25 -12.07
N ASP A 137 -22.79 13.52 -13.37
CA ASP A 137 -22.62 12.48 -14.39
C ASP A 137 -21.27 11.75 -14.24
N ASP A 138 -20.18 12.46 -13.92
CA ASP A 138 -18.86 11.86 -13.64
C ASP A 138 -18.91 11.00 -12.38
N ILE A 139 -19.57 11.47 -11.31
CA ILE A 139 -19.74 10.69 -10.07
C ILE A 139 -20.47 9.39 -10.34
N LEU A 140 -21.59 9.46 -11.08
CA LEU A 140 -22.42 8.29 -11.38
C LEU A 140 -21.70 7.30 -12.30
N ALA A 141 -21.04 7.79 -13.35
CA ALA A 141 -20.26 6.97 -14.27
C ALA A 141 -19.07 6.31 -13.59
N PHE A 142 -18.45 6.99 -12.61
CA PHE A 142 -17.37 6.42 -11.85
C PHE A 142 -17.85 5.34 -10.86
N ALA A 143 -18.95 5.60 -10.13
CA ALA A 143 -19.52 4.67 -9.17
C ALA A 143 -20.04 3.38 -9.83
N ASP A 144 -20.58 3.50 -11.06
CA ASP A 144 -21.05 2.38 -11.86
C ASP A 144 -21.97 1.42 -11.08
N ILE A 145 -23.02 1.99 -10.45
CA ILE A 145 -24.02 1.27 -9.66
C ILE A 145 -25.40 1.23 -10.32
N GLY A 146 -25.52 1.81 -11.52
CA GLY A 146 -26.75 1.79 -12.33
C GLY A 146 -27.96 2.39 -11.60
N ASP A 147 -29.12 1.75 -11.78
CA ASP A 147 -30.41 2.21 -11.22
C ASP A 147 -30.48 2.18 -9.69
N PHE A 148 -29.55 1.48 -9.03
CA PHE A 148 -29.47 1.47 -7.57
C PHE A 148 -29.25 2.86 -6.98
N ILE A 149 -28.73 3.83 -7.73
CA ILE A 149 -28.55 5.21 -7.28
C ILE A 149 -29.84 5.84 -6.72
N ARG A 150 -31.00 5.39 -7.18
CA ARG A 150 -32.33 5.87 -6.73
C ARG A 150 -32.87 5.09 -5.53
N GLN A 151 -32.19 4.02 -5.09
CA GLN A 151 -32.60 3.17 -3.98
C GLN A 151 -31.95 3.66 -2.68
N PRO A 152 -32.57 3.38 -1.51
CA PRO A 152 -31.96 3.66 -0.21
C PRO A 152 -30.63 2.93 -0.04
N VAL A 153 -29.60 3.63 0.50
CA VAL A 153 -28.25 3.11 0.62
C VAL A 153 -28.17 1.86 1.52
N LYS A 154 -29.10 1.69 2.46
CA LYS A 154 -29.21 0.46 3.28
C LYS A 154 -29.45 -0.82 2.45
N THR A 155 -29.86 -0.71 1.19
CA THR A 155 -30.06 -1.86 0.28
C THR A 155 -28.81 -2.18 -0.54
N TYR A 156 -27.76 -1.39 -0.41
CA TYR A 156 -26.54 -1.56 -1.18
C TYR A 156 -25.69 -2.72 -0.64
N SER A 157 -24.98 -3.39 -1.54
CA SER A 157 -23.84 -4.19 -1.14
C SER A 157 -22.72 -3.31 -0.58
N SER A 158 -21.81 -3.90 0.21
CA SER A 158 -20.63 -3.16 0.70
C SER A 158 -19.82 -2.56 -0.45
N GLY A 159 -19.68 -3.29 -1.56
CA GLY A 159 -18.99 -2.80 -2.76
C GLY A 159 -19.67 -1.60 -3.39
N MET A 160 -20.99 -1.62 -3.59
CA MET A 160 -21.76 -0.49 -4.13
C MET A 160 -21.67 0.75 -3.23
N PHE A 161 -21.75 0.53 -1.90
CA PHE A 161 -21.60 1.59 -0.93
C PHE A 161 -20.23 2.28 -1.05
N MET A 162 -19.16 1.47 -1.08
CA MET A 162 -17.78 1.97 -1.19
C MET A 162 -17.53 2.66 -2.53
N ARG A 163 -18.04 2.12 -3.63
CA ARG A 163 -17.93 2.72 -4.95
C ARG A 163 -18.55 4.12 -4.98
N LEU A 164 -19.78 4.29 -4.45
CA LEU A 164 -20.43 5.58 -4.41
C LEU A 164 -19.70 6.57 -3.50
N ALA A 165 -19.32 6.15 -2.29
CA ALA A 165 -18.62 7.00 -1.32
C ALA A 165 -17.26 7.49 -1.85
N PHE A 166 -16.49 6.60 -2.48
CA PHE A 166 -15.21 6.93 -3.11
C PHE A 166 -15.40 7.92 -4.29
N SER A 167 -16.44 7.68 -5.14
CA SER A 167 -16.73 8.55 -6.27
C SER A 167 -17.01 9.98 -5.82
N VAL A 168 -17.82 10.16 -4.77
CA VAL A 168 -18.11 11.48 -4.21
C VAL A 168 -16.85 12.12 -3.64
N ALA A 169 -16.11 11.42 -2.78
CA ALA A 169 -14.93 11.95 -2.10
C ALA A 169 -13.83 12.42 -3.08
N THR A 170 -13.64 11.71 -4.20
CA THR A 170 -12.60 12.04 -5.19
C THR A 170 -13.07 13.05 -6.25
N SER A 171 -14.38 13.25 -6.42
CA SER A 171 -14.93 14.23 -7.38
C SER A 171 -14.90 15.66 -6.86
N VAL A 172 -14.69 15.86 -5.55
CA VAL A 172 -14.60 17.18 -4.91
C VAL A 172 -13.35 17.96 -5.31
N GLU A 173 -12.35 17.31 -5.92
CA GLU A 173 -11.04 17.88 -6.22
C GLU A 173 -10.43 18.58 -4.98
N PRO A 174 -10.09 17.82 -3.94
CA PRO A 174 -9.63 18.37 -2.68
C PRO A 174 -8.22 18.97 -2.82
N ASP A 175 -7.93 20.00 -2.01
CA ASP A 175 -6.57 20.52 -1.85
C ASP A 175 -5.69 19.51 -1.10
N ILE A 176 -6.30 18.78 -0.15
CA ILE A 176 -5.65 17.78 0.70
C ILE A 176 -6.47 16.47 0.66
N LEU A 177 -5.84 15.39 0.23
CA LEU A 177 -6.43 14.06 0.22
C LEU A 177 -5.76 13.21 1.31
N VAL A 178 -6.57 12.67 2.22
CA VAL A 178 -6.10 11.77 3.28
C VAL A 178 -6.53 10.34 2.94
N ILE A 179 -5.55 9.45 2.80
CA ILE A 179 -5.75 8.06 2.41
C ILE A 179 -5.27 7.15 3.54
N ASP A 180 -6.11 6.22 3.99
CA ASP A 180 -5.74 5.18 4.95
C ASP A 180 -6.00 3.82 4.33
N GLU A 181 -4.97 3.00 4.15
CA GLU A 181 -4.98 1.60 3.67
C GLU A 181 -6.00 1.22 2.58
N ALA A 182 -6.93 2.09 2.26
CA ALA A 182 -8.13 1.86 1.45
C ALA A 182 -7.87 1.93 -0.08
N LEU A 183 -6.64 1.73 -0.56
CA LEU A 183 -6.37 1.67 -2.01
C LEU A 183 -6.93 0.39 -2.66
N SER A 184 -7.27 -0.62 -1.86
CA SER A 184 -7.81 -1.91 -2.32
C SER A 184 -9.33 -2.00 -2.13
N VAL A 185 -10.06 -0.91 -2.36
CA VAL A 185 -11.51 -0.86 -2.17
C VAL A 185 -12.23 -1.41 -3.38
N GLY A 186 -13.12 -2.37 -3.18
CA GLY A 186 -13.97 -2.95 -4.22
C GLY A 186 -13.36 -4.17 -4.91
N ASP A 187 -13.85 -4.48 -6.09
CA ASP A 187 -13.27 -5.50 -6.98
C ASP A 187 -12.02 -5.00 -7.70
N GLY A 188 -11.25 -5.89 -8.31
CA GLY A 188 -9.97 -5.55 -8.93
C GLY A 188 -10.05 -4.43 -9.97
N ALA A 189 -11.14 -4.37 -10.75
CA ALA A 189 -11.36 -3.33 -11.75
C ALA A 189 -11.60 -1.97 -11.10
N PHE A 190 -12.41 -1.92 -10.03
CA PHE A 190 -12.66 -0.68 -9.31
C PHE A 190 -11.44 -0.21 -8.51
N ALA A 191 -10.68 -1.11 -7.92
CA ALA A 191 -9.42 -0.80 -7.24
C ALA A 191 -8.43 -0.13 -8.20
N ARG A 192 -8.30 -0.64 -9.44
CA ARG A 192 -7.49 -0.01 -10.48
C ARG A 192 -8.00 1.39 -10.84
N LYS A 193 -9.29 1.53 -11.13
CA LYS A 193 -9.93 2.81 -11.48
C LYS A 193 -9.75 3.84 -10.36
N SER A 194 -9.86 3.39 -9.10
CA SER A 194 -9.66 4.22 -7.91
C SER A 194 -8.20 4.69 -7.78
N PHE A 195 -7.27 3.79 -8.02
CA PHE A 195 -5.84 4.14 -8.02
C PHE A 195 -5.53 5.19 -9.10
N ASP A 196 -6.01 5.01 -10.33
CA ASP A 196 -5.81 5.96 -11.42
C ASP A 196 -6.40 7.34 -11.11
N ARG A 197 -7.56 7.38 -10.43
CA ARG A 197 -8.19 8.63 -9.97
C ARG A 197 -7.32 9.36 -8.93
N ILE A 198 -6.74 8.63 -7.99
CA ILE A 198 -5.81 9.19 -6.99
C ILE A 198 -4.55 9.72 -7.67
N MET A 199 -3.99 8.98 -8.63
CA MET A 199 -2.83 9.44 -9.39
C MET A 199 -3.13 10.69 -10.20
N ALA A 200 -4.31 10.79 -10.81
CA ALA A 200 -4.73 12.00 -11.49
C ALA A 200 -4.87 13.21 -10.55
N LEU A 201 -5.34 13.02 -9.31
CA LEU A 201 -5.37 14.09 -8.30
C LEU A 201 -3.96 14.52 -7.89
N LYS A 202 -3.04 13.56 -7.69
CA LYS A 202 -1.62 13.85 -7.43
C LYS A 202 -1.01 14.67 -8.56
N ASP A 203 -1.20 14.25 -9.81
CA ASP A 203 -0.64 14.92 -11.00
C ASP A 203 -1.21 16.34 -11.21
N ARG A 204 -2.39 16.62 -10.66
CA ARG A 204 -3.00 17.97 -10.61
C ARG A 204 -2.47 18.82 -9.43
N GLY A 205 -1.58 18.29 -8.60
CA GLY A 205 -0.95 19.01 -7.49
C GLY A 205 -1.72 18.94 -6.18
N ALA A 206 -2.63 17.99 -5.98
CA ALA A 206 -3.24 17.74 -4.68
C ALA A 206 -2.18 17.28 -3.67
N THR A 207 -2.25 17.81 -2.46
CA THR A 207 -1.43 17.35 -1.33
C THR A 207 -2.00 16.04 -0.81
N ILE A 208 -1.17 15.00 -0.63
CA ILE A 208 -1.66 13.69 -0.20
C ILE A 208 -0.96 13.26 1.09
N LEU A 209 -1.75 12.92 2.09
CA LEU A 209 -1.28 12.24 3.29
C LEU A 209 -1.69 10.76 3.19
N PHE A 210 -0.71 9.89 2.95
CA PHE A 210 -0.89 8.50 2.61
C PHE A 210 -0.45 7.58 3.75
N CYS A 211 -1.40 6.92 4.41
CA CYS A 211 -1.11 5.90 5.42
C CYS A 211 -1.17 4.51 4.80
N SER A 212 -0.08 3.75 4.92
CA SER A 212 -0.02 2.39 4.40
C SER A 212 0.95 1.52 5.20
N HIS A 213 0.63 0.23 5.28
CA HIS A 213 1.56 -0.80 5.77
C HIS A 213 2.44 -1.38 4.66
N ALA A 214 2.11 -1.12 3.39
CA ALA A 214 2.92 -1.54 2.24
C ALA A 214 4.04 -0.52 1.98
N MET A 215 5.24 -0.79 2.49
CA MET A 215 6.40 0.12 2.38
C MET A 215 6.74 0.44 0.93
N TYR A 216 6.54 -0.52 0.03
CA TYR A 216 6.72 -0.30 -1.41
C TYR A 216 5.87 0.85 -1.95
N HIS A 217 4.57 0.91 -1.59
CA HIS A 217 3.70 2.02 -2.01
C HIS A 217 4.16 3.36 -1.43
N VAL A 218 4.64 3.37 -0.18
CA VAL A 218 5.17 4.60 0.44
C VAL A 218 6.41 5.07 -0.29
N GLN A 219 7.35 4.18 -0.63
CA GLN A 219 8.56 4.54 -1.38
C GLN A 219 8.25 5.02 -2.79
N ALA A 220 7.28 4.38 -3.46
CA ALA A 220 6.98 4.69 -4.86
C ALA A 220 6.11 5.94 -5.06
N LEU A 221 5.24 6.26 -4.09
CA LEU A 221 4.27 7.36 -4.22
C LEU A 221 4.68 8.62 -3.47
N CYS A 222 5.39 8.48 -2.33
CA CYS A 222 5.65 9.56 -1.40
C CYS A 222 7.06 10.13 -1.60
N SER A 223 7.19 11.45 -1.55
CA SER A 223 8.48 12.13 -1.52
C SER A 223 9.14 12.05 -0.14
N ARG A 224 8.32 12.17 0.91
CA ARG A 224 8.72 12.11 2.31
C ARG A 224 7.82 11.16 3.08
N ALA A 225 8.28 10.71 4.25
CA ALA A 225 7.47 9.92 5.17
C ALA A 225 7.67 10.37 6.62
N ILE A 226 6.64 10.12 7.43
CA ILE A 226 6.62 10.33 8.88
C ILE A 226 6.49 8.94 9.53
N TRP A 227 7.49 8.54 10.29
CA TRP A 227 7.41 7.33 11.10
C TRP A 227 6.87 7.66 12.47
N MET A 228 5.68 7.13 12.77
CA MET A 228 5.04 7.24 14.07
C MET A 228 5.39 6.06 14.96
N GLU A 229 5.81 6.35 16.19
CA GLU A 229 6.08 5.34 17.21
C GLU A 229 5.67 5.83 18.57
N ASN A 230 4.86 5.04 19.30
CA ASN A 230 4.39 5.37 20.65
C ASN A 230 3.82 6.81 20.78
N GLY A 231 3.05 7.23 19.77
CA GLY A 231 2.42 8.55 19.74
C GLY A 231 3.35 9.71 19.40
N LYS A 232 4.58 9.46 18.97
CA LYS A 232 5.57 10.47 18.56
C LYS A 232 5.99 10.29 17.11
N ALA A 233 6.40 11.38 16.47
CA ALA A 233 7.11 11.30 15.21
C ALA A 233 8.58 10.94 15.51
N ARG A 234 8.94 9.68 15.25
CA ARG A 234 10.31 9.18 15.47
C ARG A 234 11.28 9.68 14.42
N MET A 235 10.82 9.74 13.17
CA MET A 235 11.64 10.14 12.03
C MET A 235 10.76 10.81 10.97
N ILE A 236 11.27 11.87 10.37
CA ILE A 236 10.65 12.57 9.23
C ILE A 236 11.76 12.85 8.23
N ASP A 237 11.72 12.18 7.08
CA ASP A 237 12.76 12.30 6.05
C ASP A 237 12.21 11.81 4.69
N SER A 238 13.07 11.65 3.69
CA SER A 238 12.71 11.00 2.42
C SER A 238 12.04 9.65 2.64
N ALA A 239 11.06 9.32 1.83
CA ALA A 239 10.30 8.08 1.96
C ALA A 239 11.21 6.85 1.98
N ALA A 240 12.23 6.82 1.11
CA ALA A 240 13.20 5.72 1.03
C ALA A 240 13.99 5.53 2.34
N HIS A 241 14.46 6.64 2.95
CA HIS A 241 15.23 6.57 4.20
C HIS A 241 14.37 6.12 5.38
N VAL A 242 13.16 6.69 5.50
CA VAL A 242 12.23 6.35 6.60
C VAL A 242 11.76 4.90 6.52
N THR A 243 11.39 4.41 5.33
CA THR A 243 10.96 3.02 5.16
C THR A 243 12.08 2.03 5.42
N SER A 244 13.30 2.29 4.93
CA SER A 244 14.47 1.44 5.21
C SER A 244 14.79 1.38 6.70
N ALA A 245 14.76 2.52 7.40
CA ALA A 245 14.97 2.57 8.85
C ALA A 245 13.89 1.80 9.62
N TYR A 246 12.64 1.91 9.18
CA TYR A 246 11.50 1.21 9.78
C TYR A 246 11.62 -0.31 9.59
N GLU A 247 11.89 -0.78 8.38
CA GLU A 247 12.08 -2.21 8.09
C GLU A 247 13.26 -2.80 8.89
N THR A 248 14.37 -2.07 8.99
CA THR A 248 15.52 -2.47 9.82
C THR A 248 15.12 -2.61 11.29
N SER A 249 14.30 -1.72 11.82
CA SER A 249 13.84 -1.80 13.21
C SER A 249 12.95 -3.02 13.48
N LEU A 250 12.12 -3.40 12.51
CA LEU A 250 11.28 -4.60 12.61
C LEU A 250 12.12 -5.89 12.65
N VAL A 251 13.18 -5.95 11.84
CA VAL A 251 14.09 -7.11 11.82
C VAL A 251 14.86 -7.24 13.13
N MET A 252 15.35 -6.14 13.70
CA MET A 252 16.09 -6.15 14.97
C MET A 252 15.23 -6.67 16.13
N GLU A 253 13.98 -6.23 16.23
CA GLU A 253 13.07 -6.69 17.29
C GLU A 253 12.70 -8.17 17.18
N THR A 254 12.55 -8.71 15.95
CA THR A 254 12.30 -10.15 15.75
C THR A 254 13.50 -10.99 16.17
N THR A 255 14.71 -10.48 16.03
CA THR A 255 15.94 -11.17 16.45
C THR A 255 16.07 -11.25 17.98
N ASP A 256 15.69 -10.18 18.69
CA ASP A 256 15.70 -10.15 20.17
C ASP A 256 14.65 -11.09 20.78
N HIS A 257 13.49 -11.27 20.11
CA HIS A 257 12.47 -12.23 20.56
C HIS A 257 12.85 -13.69 20.30
N HIS A 258 13.67 -14.00 19.31
CA HIS A 258 14.12 -15.38 19.06
C HIS A 258 15.21 -15.87 20.04
N GLN A 259 15.89 -15.01 20.77
CA GLN A 259 16.82 -15.43 21.82
C GLN A 259 16.14 -15.85 23.14
N SER A 260 14.86 -15.57 23.31
CA SER A 260 14.10 -15.90 24.53
C SER A 260 13.12 -17.05 24.40
N VAL A 261 12.93 -17.65 23.23
CA VAL A 261 12.00 -18.79 23.03
C VAL A 261 12.67 -19.87 22.18
N SER A 262 13.61 -20.59 22.79
CA SER A 262 14.01 -21.91 22.30
C SER A 262 12.98 -22.92 22.81
N SER A 263 12.38 -23.67 21.87
CA SER A 263 11.46 -24.81 22.04
C SER A 263 9.95 -24.49 22.07
N ALA A 264 9.38 -24.32 20.87
CA ALA A 264 8.03 -24.81 20.59
C ALA A 264 8.00 -25.29 19.12
N VAL A 265 7.72 -26.58 19.01
CA VAL A 265 7.57 -27.34 17.77
C VAL A 265 6.57 -26.68 16.86
N VAL A 266 7.01 -26.28 15.68
CA VAL A 266 6.11 -25.90 14.58
C VAL A 266 5.54 -27.17 13.99
N SER A 267 4.27 -27.45 14.27
CA SER A 267 3.50 -28.47 13.59
C SER A 267 3.42 -28.14 12.09
N SER A 268 3.95 -29.05 11.31
CA SER A 268 3.81 -29.09 9.86
C SER A 268 2.33 -29.10 9.48
N GLY A 269 1.83 -27.97 8.98
CA GLY A 269 0.59 -27.94 8.18
C GLY A 269 0.89 -28.58 6.83
N GLU A 270 0.20 -29.66 6.54
CA GLU A 270 0.26 -30.38 5.28
C GLU A 270 -0.14 -29.43 4.15
N VAL A 271 0.78 -29.21 3.23
CA VAL A 271 0.53 -28.62 1.92
C VAL A 271 -0.24 -29.67 1.12
N PRO A 272 -1.41 -29.37 0.52
CA PRO A 272 -2.09 -30.36 -0.33
C PRO A 272 -1.20 -30.69 -1.52
N ASP A 273 -0.75 -31.93 -1.55
CA ASP A 273 -0.12 -32.57 -2.68
C ASP A 273 -1.20 -32.77 -3.75
N SER A 274 -0.96 -32.32 -4.95
CA SER A 274 -1.77 -32.35 -6.16
C SER A 274 -2.35 -31.02 -6.62
N LEU A 275 -1.53 -30.28 -7.37
CA LEU A 275 -2.00 -29.47 -8.48
C LEU A 275 -0.97 -29.56 -9.62
N ASP A 276 -0.94 -30.69 -10.30
CA ASP A 276 -0.67 -30.74 -11.73
C ASP A 276 -1.82 -30.00 -12.43
N VAL A 277 -1.75 -28.67 -12.41
CA VAL A 277 -2.61 -27.83 -13.22
C VAL A 277 -1.68 -27.08 -14.17
N ALA A 278 -1.33 -27.78 -15.26
CA ALA A 278 -1.28 -27.10 -16.53
C ALA A 278 -2.71 -26.62 -16.78
N VAL A 279 -3.10 -25.48 -16.21
CA VAL A 279 -4.36 -24.85 -16.55
C VAL A 279 -4.18 -24.36 -17.97
N ASP A 280 -4.78 -25.11 -18.88
CA ASP A 280 -4.93 -24.75 -20.28
C ASP A 280 -5.86 -23.52 -20.32
N ILE A 281 -5.26 -22.31 -20.40
CA ILE A 281 -5.95 -21.02 -20.22
C ILE A 281 -6.46 -20.47 -21.55
N ALA A 282 -6.56 -21.32 -22.56
CA ALA A 282 -7.27 -20.93 -23.78
C ALA A 282 -8.74 -20.50 -23.58
N ALA A 283 -9.27 -20.50 -22.32
CA ALA A 283 -10.67 -20.23 -22.03
C ALA A 283 -10.94 -19.35 -20.79
N ARG A 284 -9.95 -18.74 -20.11
CA ARG A 284 -10.28 -17.74 -19.07
C ARG A 284 -10.57 -16.40 -19.73
N ILE A 285 -11.83 -16.02 -19.73
CA ILE A 285 -12.23 -14.63 -19.99
C ILE A 285 -11.59 -13.78 -18.90
N VAL A 286 -10.62 -12.93 -19.27
CA VAL A 286 -10.02 -11.97 -18.34
C VAL A 286 -11.11 -10.97 -17.98
N PRO A 287 -11.44 -10.76 -16.71
CA PRO A 287 -12.42 -9.76 -16.35
C PRO A 287 -11.97 -8.37 -16.81
N SER A 288 -12.91 -7.55 -17.26
CA SER A 288 -12.63 -6.15 -17.65
C SER A 288 -11.92 -5.40 -16.54
N GLY A 289 -10.90 -4.63 -16.88
CA GLY A 289 -10.14 -3.84 -15.93
C GLY A 289 -9.08 -4.62 -15.14
N THR A 290 -8.75 -5.87 -15.51
CA THR A 290 -7.80 -6.70 -14.77
C THR A 290 -6.73 -7.35 -15.65
N ALA A 291 -5.75 -7.98 -14.99
CA ALA A 291 -4.79 -8.87 -15.62
C ALA A 291 -4.53 -10.08 -14.69
N VAL A 292 -4.20 -11.22 -15.26
CA VAL A 292 -3.97 -12.48 -14.54
C VAL A 292 -2.70 -13.17 -15.03
N LEU A 293 -1.99 -13.82 -14.11
CA LEU A 293 -0.88 -14.72 -14.42
C LEU A 293 -1.45 -16.04 -14.91
N SER A 294 -0.96 -16.51 -16.06
CA SER A 294 -1.46 -17.75 -16.64
C SER A 294 -0.53 -18.92 -16.38
N ARG A 295 0.77 -18.71 -16.47
CA ARG A 295 1.77 -19.76 -16.29
C ARG A 295 3.12 -19.15 -15.94
N VAL A 296 3.86 -19.83 -15.06
CA VAL A 296 5.25 -19.50 -14.75
C VAL A 296 6.09 -20.75 -14.97
N GLU A 297 7.14 -20.63 -15.77
CA GLU A 297 8.11 -21.68 -16.05
C GLU A 297 9.50 -21.21 -15.64
N ALA A 298 10.30 -22.11 -15.08
CA ALA A 298 11.68 -21.85 -14.73
C ALA A 298 12.62 -22.87 -15.30
N PHE A 299 13.79 -22.43 -15.73
CA PHE A 299 14.82 -23.26 -16.35
C PHE A 299 16.17 -22.89 -15.70
N ALA A 300 16.85 -23.89 -15.12
CA ALA A 300 18.22 -23.77 -14.65
C ALA A 300 19.14 -24.51 -15.61
N ASP A 301 20.03 -23.79 -16.30
CA ASP A 301 20.90 -24.34 -17.35
C ASP A 301 20.15 -25.23 -18.35
N GLY A 302 18.90 -24.83 -18.70
CA GLY A 302 18.02 -25.54 -19.63
C GLY A 302 17.17 -26.66 -19.01
N VAL A 303 17.34 -26.99 -17.74
CA VAL A 303 16.51 -27.97 -17.03
C VAL A 303 15.30 -27.27 -16.42
N SER A 304 14.09 -27.65 -16.81
CA SER A 304 12.85 -27.08 -16.27
C SER A 304 12.40 -27.80 -15.00
N GLY A 305 11.81 -27.03 -14.07
CA GLY A 305 11.24 -27.60 -12.84
C GLY A 305 10.74 -26.54 -11.87
N ARG A 306 9.99 -26.98 -10.86
CA ARG A 306 9.61 -26.15 -9.72
C ARG A 306 10.65 -26.17 -8.59
N GLU A 307 11.43 -27.22 -8.51
CA GLU A 307 12.57 -27.35 -7.61
C GLU A 307 13.83 -27.43 -8.46
N LEU A 308 14.70 -26.43 -8.37
CA LEU A 308 15.88 -26.30 -9.20
C LEU A 308 17.15 -26.24 -8.36
N ALA A 309 18.17 -27.00 -8.75
CA ALA A 309 19.50 -26.92 -8.18
C ALA A 309 20.31 -25.82 -8.89
N ILE A 310 20.84 -24.89 -8.13
CA ILE A 310 21.58 -23.72 -8.61
C ILE A 310 23.01 -23.78 -8.08
N HIS A 311 24.00 -23.59 -8.96
CA HIS A 311 25.40 -23.36 -8.55
C HIS A 311 25.66 -21.86 -8.47
N SER A 312 25.97 -21.36 -7.27
CA SER A 312 26.22 -19.94 -6.99
C SER A 312 27.14 -19.28 -8.03
N GLY A 313 26.69 -18.21 -8.65
CA GLY A 313 27.44 -17.43 -9.62
C GLY A 313 27.82 -18.13 -10.91
N ARG A 314 27.22 -19.30 -11.22
CA ARG A 314 27.50 -20.06 -12.44
C ARG A 314 26.23 -20.42 -13.22
N THR A 315 25.16 -20.83 -12.55
CA THR A 315 23.92 -21.27 -13.20
C THR A 315 23.18 -20.08 -13.81
N CYS A 316 22.75 -20.27 -15.07
CA CYS A 316 21.82 -19.39 -15.75
C CYS A 316 20.39 -19.78 -15.35
N LEU A 317 19.66 -18.87 -14.74
CA LEU A 317 18.23 -19.03 -14.44
C LEU A 317 17.41 -18.22 -15.41
N LEU A 318 16.53 -18.89 -16.18
CA LEU A 318 15.54 -18.27 -17.06
C LEU A 318 14.15 -18.48 -16.46
N LEU A 319 13.41 -17.41 -16.32
CA LEU A 319 12.01 -17.39 -15.90
C LEU A 319 11.16 -16.95 -17.08
N ARG A 320 10.17 -17.73 -17.44
CA ARG A 320 9.17 -17.38 -18.46
C ARG A 320 7.82 -17.20 -17.76
N VAL A 321 7.27 -15.99 -17.85
CA VAL A 321 6.02 -15.61 -17.22
C VAL A 321 5.00 -15.31 -18.29
N HIS A 322 3.91 -16.07 -18.31
CA HIS A 322 2.76 -15.86 -19.20
C HIS A 322 1.66 -15.13 -18.46
N PHE A 323 1.04 -14.18 -19.12
CA PHE A 323 -0.06 -13.40 -18.56
C PHE A 323 -1.17 -13.16 -19.60
N ALA A 324 -2.34 -12.85 -19.09
CA ALA A 324 -3.45 -12.33 -19.88
C ALA A 324 -3.96 -11.05 -19.23
N SER A 325 -4.32 -10.06 -20.02
CA SER A 325 -4.78 -8.76 -19.53
C SER A 325 -5.85 -8.17 -20.43
N ASP A 326 -6.70 -7.33 -19.87
CA ASP A 326 -7.69 -6.59 -20.62
C ASP A 326 -7.00 -5.73 -21.71
N PRO A 327 -7.35 -5.92 -23.00
CA PRO A 327 -6.76 -5.18 -24.10
C PRO A 327 -6.99 -3.65 -24.04
N GLU A 328 -8.01 -3.18 -23.34
CA GLU A 328 -8.30 -1.75 -23.18
C GLU A 328 -7.38 -1.05 -22.19
N LEU A 329 -6.72 -1.81 -21.30
CA LEU A 329 -5.75 -1.26 -20.37
C LEU A 329 -4.35 -1.16 -20.98
N PRO A 330 -3.43 -0.34 -20.42
CA PRO A 330 -2.01 -0.43 -20.71
C PRO A 330 -1.46 -1.83 -20.43
N CYS A 331 -0.41 -2.25 -21.16
CA CYS A 331 0.18 -3.57 -20.95
C CYS A 331 0.75 -3.69 -19.52
N PRO A 332 0.46 -4.79 -18.79
CA PRO A 332 0.91 -4.95 -17.41
C PRO A 332 2.43 -5.05 -17.31
N SER A 333 2.97 -4.91 -16.10
CA SER A 333 4.36 -5.17 -15.77
C SER A 333 4.50 -6.47 -14.98
N VAL A 334 5.65 -7.11 -15.07
CA VAL A 334 6.00 -8.32 -14.31
C VAL A 334 7.17 -8.01 -13.40
N ALA A 335 7.08 -8.43 -12.14
CA ALA A 335 8.19 -8.42 -11.22
C ALA A 335 8.40 -9.80 -10.59
N VAL A 336 9.66 -10.08 -10.23
CA VAL A 336 10.09 -11.34 -9.64
C VAL A 336 10.83 -11.03 -8.35
N GLY A 337 10.44 -11.69 -7.25
CA GLY A 337 11.08 -11.57 -5.94
C GLY A 337 11.76 -12.88 -5.53
N PHE A 338 12.97 -12.77 -4.99
CA PHE A 338 13.71 -13.86 -4.38
C PHE A 338 13.68 -13.72 -2.87
N ALA A 339 13.22 -14.73 -2.16
CA ALA A 339 13.22 -14.77 -0.71
C ALA A 339 14.01 -16.00 -0.20
N HIS A 340 14.80 -15.82 0.85
CA HIS A 340 15.44 -16.92 1.57
C HIS A 340 14.40 -17.73 2.36
N ALA A 341 14.70 -18.96 2.70
CA ALA A 341 13.80 -19.88 3.42
C ALA A 341 13.22 -19.31 4.73
N ASN A 342 13.93 -18.37 5.37
CA ASN A 342 13.44 -17.66 6.57
C ASN A 342 12.39 -16.55 6.25
N GLY A 343 12.01 -16.37 4.99
CA GLY A 343 11.04 -15.37 4.55
C GLY A 343 11.63 -13.99 4.22
N MET A 344 12.94 -13.78 4.42
CA MET A 344 13.59 -12.50 4.09
C MET A 344 13.72 -12.35 2.58
N VAL A 345 13.21 -11.24 2.04
CA VAL A 345 13.40 -10.86 0.63
C VAL A 345 14.87 -10.50 0.41
N VAL A 346 15.50 -11.18 -0.53
CA VAL A 346 16.93 -11.02 -0.85
C VAL A 346 17.14 -10.05 -2.00
N SER A 347 16.29 -10.15 -3.01
CA SER A 347 16.38 -9.31 -4.22
C SER A 347 15.07 -9.35 -5.00
N SER A 348 14.86 -8.37 -5.86
CA SER A 348 13.78 -8.37 -6.83
C SER A 348 14.22 -7.75 -8.15
N ALA A 349 13.56 -8.13 -9.23
CA ALA A 349 13.69 -7.52 -10.56
C ALA A 349 12.30 -7.26 -11.12
N GLY A 350 12.11 -6.16 -11.85
CA GLY A 350 10.79 -5.81 -12.37
C GLY A 350 10.86 -5.00 -13.65
N SER A 351 10.06 -5.38 -14.65
CA SER A 351 10.04 -4.73 -15.97
C SER A 351 9.74 -3.23 -15.88
N ALA A 352 8.86 -2.81 -14.96
CA ALA A 352 8.57 -1.39 -14.74
C ALA A 352 9.78 -0.62 -14.21
N ASN A 353 10.54 -1.19 -13.27
CA ASN A 353 11.74 -0.57 -12.71
C ASN A 353 12.87 -0.46 -13.76
N ASP A 354 12.95 -1.46 -14.63
CA ASP A 354 13.95 -1.49 -15.70
C ASP A 354 13.53 -0.69 -16.95
N GLY A 355 12.35 -0.05 -16.92
CA GLY A 355 11.80 0.72 -18.04
C GLY A 355 11.41 -0.14 -19.24
N VAL A 356 11.18 -1.44 -19.02
CA VAL A 356 10.81 -2.39 -20.09
C VAL A 356 9.29 -2.45 -20.22
N VAL A 357 8.80 -2.04 -21.39
CA VAL A 357 7.37 -2.17 -21.73
C VAL A 357 7.14 -3.54 -22.36
N LEU A 358 6.30 -4.35 -21.71
CA LEU A 358 5.96 -5.67 -22.18
C LEU A 358 5.04 -5.59 -23.41
N LYS A 359 4.93 -6.72 -24.15
CA LYS A 359 4.09 -6.84 -25.34
C LYS A 359 3.06 -7.94 -25.13
N ARG A 360 1.89 -7.75 -25.74
CA ARG A 360 0.81 -8.74 -25.80
C ARG A 360 0.16 -8.71 -27.17
N ASP A 361 -0.59 -9.74 -27.50
CA ASP A 361 -1.39 -9.81 -28.71
C ASP A 361 -2.71 -9.01 -28.58
N ALA A 362 -3.50 -8.95 -29.65
CA ALA A 362 -4.78 -8.26 -29.68
C ALA A 362 -5.85 -8.90 -28.77
N ALA A 363 -5.68 -10.14 -28.37
CA ALA A 363 -6.55 -10.85 -27.45
C ALA A 363 -6.15 -10.65 -25.97
N GLY A 364 -5.06 -9.90 -25.72
CA GLY A 364 -4.59 -9.60 -24.38
C GLY A 364 -3.57 -10.59 -23.80
N PHE A 365 -3.13 -11.60 -24.54
CA PHE A 365 -2.15 -12.58 -24.08
C PHE A 365 -0.72 -12.12 -24.36
N GLY A 366 0.15 -12.32 -23.38
CA GLY A 366 1.57 -12.01 -23.51
C GLY A 366 2.44 -12.93 -22.68
N PHE A 367 3.73 -12.91 -22.97
CA PHE A 367 4.72 -13.54 -22.11
C PHE A 367 5.99 -12.69 -22.07
N VAL A 368 6.78 -12.88 -21.02
CA VAL A 368 8.09 -12.27 -20.86
C VAL A 368 9.08 -13.30 -20.37
N GLU A 369 10.30 -13.22 -20.85
CA GLU A 369 11.44 -13.99 -20.38
C GLU A 369 12.38 -13.09 -19.60
N LEU A 370 12.72 -13.49 -18.38
CA LEU A 370 13.69 -12.84 -17.52
C LEU A 370 14.85 -13.80 -17.28
N THR A 371 16.04 -13.39 -17.68
CA THR A 371 17.25 -14.21 -17.62
C THR A 371 18.25 -13.65 -16.64
N PHE A 372 18.68 -14.46 -15.70
CA PHE A 372 19.80 -14.21 -14.81
C PHE A 372 20.98 -15.08 -15.26
N GLU A 373 21.91 -14.51 -16.06
CA GLU A 373 23.02 -15.26 -16.66
C GLU A 373 23.90 -15.98 -15.62
N ARG A 374 24.08 -15.36 -14.44
CA ARG A 374 24.85 -15.89 -13.30
C ARG A 374 24.16 -15.46 -12.01
N LEU A 375 23.30 -16.34 -11.49
CA LEU A 375 22.54 -16.00 -10.30
C LEU A 375 23.50 -15.88 -9.07
N PRO A 376 23.64 -14.70 -8.45
CA PRO A 376 24.67 -14.46 -7.44
C PRO A 376 24.25 -14.87 -6.01
N LEU A 377 23.23 -15.71 -5.87
CA LEU A 377 22.79 -16.19 -4.56
C LEU A 377 23.83 -17.13 -3.97
N LEU A 378 24.12 -17.00 -2.68
CA LEU A 378 24.99 -17.90 -1.93
C LEU A 378 24.23 -19.12 -1.40
N LYS A 379 24.96 -20.09 -0.82
CA LYS A 379 24.40 -21.36 -0.33
C LYS A 379 23.16 -21.16 0.54
N GLY A 380 22.07 -21.83 0.21
CA GLY A 380 20.80 -21.78 0.94
C GLY A 380 19.63 -22.25 0.10
N ASP A 381 18.47 -22.30 0.74
CA ASP A 381 17.20 -22.56 0.08
C ASP A 381 16.44 -21.23 -0.10
N TYR A 382 15.98 -21.00 -1.31
CA TYR A 382 15.29 -19.77 -1.72
C TYR A 382 13.98 -20.10 -2.41
N THR A 383 13.06 -19.16 -2.36
CA THR A 383 11.80 -19.21 -3.11
C THR A 383 11.70 -18.04 -4.07
N VAL A 384 11.04 -18.27 -5.19
CA VAL A 384 10.76 -17.24 -6.18
C VAL A 384 9.27 -16.97 -6.19
N SER A 385 8.88 -15.72 -6.12
CA SER A 385 7.51 -15.25 -6.26
C SER A 385 7.40 -14.34 -7.49
N VAL A 386 6.26 -14.38 -8.17
CA VAL A 386 6.00 -13.58 -9.37
C VAL A 386 4.81 -12.66 -9.11
N ILE A 387 4.96 -11.41 -9.47
CA ILE A 387 3.97 -10.35 -9.28
C ILE A 387 3.59 -9.78 -10.65
N LEU A 388 2.31 -9.72 -10.94
CA LEU A 388 1.75 -9.02 -12.09
C LEU A 388 1.19 -7.68 -11.62
N GLY A 389 1.77 -6.60 -12.10
CA GLY A 389 1.39 -5.24 -11.74
C GLY A 389 0.90 -4.42 -12.93
N CYS A 390 0.37 -3.23 -12.66
CA CYS A 390 0.07 -2.27 -13.73
C CYS A 390 1.35 -1.82 -14.44
N GLU A 391 1.23 -1.10 -15.53
CA GLU A 391 2.34 -0.58 -16.34
C GLU A 391 3.37 0.25 -15.55
N ARG A 392 2.94 0.84 -14.42
CA ARG A 392 3.79 1.60 -13.48
C ARG A 392 4.32 0.76 -12.34
N GLY A 393 3.92 -0.52 -12.22
CA GLY A 393 4.28 -1.40 -11.10
C GLY A 393 3.66 -1.04 -9.74
N LEU A 394 2.73 -0.08 -9.69
CA LEU A 394 2.20 0.47 -8.43
C LEU A 394 0.89 -0.21 -7.98
N HIS A 395 0.09 -0.71 -8.90
CA HIS A 395 -1.09 -1.52 -8.60
C HIS A 395 -0.79 -2.99 -8.92
N VAL A 396 -1.04 -3.87 -7.97
CA VAL A 396 -0.82 -5.30 -8.12
C VAL A 396 -2.13 -5.96 -8.52
N TYR A 397 -2.14 -6.65 -9.67
CA TYR A 397 -3.27 -7.43 -10.12
C TYR A 397 -3.28 -8.83 -9.48
N GLU A 398 -2.13 -9.49 -9.49
CA GLU A 398 -2.01 -10.86 -8.98
C GLU A 398 -0.59 -11.13 -8.46
N VAL A 399 -0.49 -11.98 -7.44
CA VAL A 399 0.78 -12.49 -6.91
C VAL A 399 0.73 -14.00 -6.87
N MET A 400 1.73 -14.64 -7.47
CA MET A 400 1.99 -16.07 -7.27
C MET A 400 3.18 -16.21 -6.32
N GLU A 401 2.90 -16.58 -5.08
CA GLU A 401 3.93 -16.75 -4.06
C GLU A 401 4.61 -18.12 -4.17
N ARG A 402 5.93 -18.14 -3.96
CA ARG A 402 6.75 -19.35 -3.83
C ARG A 402 6.55 -20.37 -4.95
N VAL A 403 6.38 -19.89 -6.19
CA VAL A 403 6.09 -20.73 -7.35
C VAL A 403 7.27 -21.62 -7.74
N ILE A 404 8.49 -21.26 -7.36
CA ILE A 404 9.73 -21.99 -7.65
C ILE A 404 10.56 -22.03 -6.37
N GLN A 405 11.17 -23.21 -6.11
CA GLN A 405 12.15 -23.42 -5.05
C GLN A 405 13.53 -23.58 -5.68
N LEU A 406 14.50 -22.84 -5.14
CA LEU A 406 15.88 -22.88 -5.58
C LEU A 406 16.74 -23.42 -4.43
N ARG A 407 17.45 -24.52 -4.66
CA ARG A 407 18.48 -25.02 -3.77
C ARG A 407 19.83 -24.59 -4.30
N VAL A 408 20.44 -23.61 -3.65
CA VAL A 408 21.74 -23.06 -4.06
C VAL A 408 22.86 -23.80 -3.36
N VAL A 409 23.79 -24.34 -4.15
CA VAL A 409 25.05 -24.94 -3.68
C VAL A 409 26.21 -24.05 -4.06
N GLN A 410 27.25 -24.03 -3.23
CA GLN A 410 28.40 -23.16 -3.34
C GLN A 410 29.68 -23.96 -3.16
N GLN A 411 30.71 -23.62 -3.93
CA GLN A 411 32.01 -24.28 -3.85
C GLN A 411 33.09 -23.44 -3.11
N ASP A 412 32.87 -22.13 -3.04
CA ASP A 412 33.74 -21.18 -2.34
C ASP A 412 33.29 -20.98 -0.88
N LEU A 413 34.08 -20.21 -0.10
CA LEU A 413 33.85 -19.94 1.33
C LEU A 413 33.21 -18.60 1.61
N GLU A 414 32.67 -17.91 0.60
CA GLU A 414 31.98 -16.65 0.80
C GLU A 414 30.73 -16.83 1.69
N GLN A 415 30.47 -15.86 2.56
CA GLN A 415 29.39 -15.90 3.52
C GLN A 415 28.38 -14.78 3.23
N GLY A 416 27.12 -15.02 3.55
CA GLY A 416 26.00 -14.08 3.31
C GLY A 416 24.92 -14.70 2.46
N LEU A 417 24.13 -13.86 1.80
CA LEU A 417 23.02 -14.28 0.93
C LEU A 417 23.30 -14.03 -0.55
N VAL A 418 24.11 -13.03 -0.85
CA VAL A 418 24.42 -12.62 -2.23
C VAL A 418 25.93 -12.42 -2.38
N LYS A 419 26.46 -12.93 -3.49
CA LYS A 419 27.86 -12.75 -3.88
C LYS A 419 28.06 -11.36 -4.47
N MET A 420 28.91 -10.54 -3.85
CA MET A 420 29.24 -9.21 -4.34
C MET A 420 30.33 -9.31 -5.44
N PRO A 421 30.08 -8.79 -6.65
CA PRO A 421 31.12 -8.71 -7.68
C PRO A 421 32.29 -7.85 -7.21
N HIS A 422 33.52 -8.39 -7.24
CA HIS A 422 34.72 -7.65 -6.86
C HIS A 422 35.95 -8.09 -7.67
N ARG A 423 36.96 -7.27 -7.67
CA ARG A 423 38.27 -7.53 -8.29
C ARG A 423 39.37 -7.18 -7.29
N TRP A 424 40.34 -8.05 -7.13
CA TRP A 424 41.57 -7.78 -6.41
C TRP A 424 42.61 -7.23 -7.39
N THR A 425 43.25 -6.12 -7.06
CA THR A 425 44.45 -5.61 -7.75
C THR A 425 45.61 -5.69 -6.76
N ILE A 426 46.69 -6.39 -7.14
CA ILE A 426 47.92 -6.53 -6.36
C ILE A 426 48.95 -5.67 -7.08
N GLU A 427 49.52 -4.69 -6.39
CA GLU A 427 50.65 -3.86 -6.87
C GLU A 427 51.98 -4.58 -6.64
#